data_ef0073572ce3125808a4713368df7bbc
#
_entry.id   ef0073572ce3125808a4713368df7bbc
#
_cell.length_a   1.000
_cell.length_b   1.000
_cell.length_c   1.000
_cell.angle_alpha   90.00
_cell.angle_beta   90.00
_cell.angle_gamma   90.00
#
_symmetry.space_group_name_H-M   'P 1'
#
loop_
_entity.id
_entity.type
_entity.pdbx_description
1 polymer ?
#
loop_
_entity_poly.entity_id
_entity_poly.type
_entity_poly.pdbx_seq_one_letter_code
_entity_poly.pdbx_strand_id
1 'polypeptide(L)'
;ISLVVTIGCFFMLLAYWYNLIMPSMFVLKGGDYSMKAMLFNPFMSGVSAWMILVNGLAMSSYAVALAQYLAIAVPVLQNHQTLVAFIAITLFFLSTIKGSRFITILENIITLVLVASLALFIIFGIPKVDFASTFTSADGGFFHGGFTGFVSALAVMGFACQGTTMAPVSMAAVTKNPKRTIPLGIIIITLLLAVIYGAMGIV
;
A
#
# COMPACT_ATOMS: atom_id res chain seq x y z
N ILE A 1 14.23 3.68 -11.24
CA ILE A 1 13.25 3.39 -10.14
C ILE A 1 11.89 3.98 -10.50
N SER A 2 11.78 5.25 -10.83
CA SER A 2 10.53 5.97 -11.12
C SER A 2 9.65 5.25 -12.16
N LEU A 3 10.21 4.88 -13.31
CA LEU A 3 9.48 4.17 -14.37
C LEU A 3 9.01 2.78 -13.91
N VAL A 4 9.84 2.07 -13.15
CA VAL A 4 9.50 0.75 -12.61
C VAL A 4 8.30 0.84 -11.68
N VAL A 5 8.27 1.85 -10.81
CA VAL A 5 7.16 2.07 -9.86
C VAL A 5 5.88 2.41 -10.61
N THR A 6 5.95 3.32 -11.57
CA THR A 6 4.77 3.70 -12.37
C THR A 6 4.20 2.51 -13.14
N ILE A 7 5.05 1.74 -13.81
CA ILE A 7 4.63 0.51 -14.51
C ILE A 7 4.09 -0.52 -13.51
N GLY A 8 4.73 -0.67 -12.33
CA GLY A 8 4.30 -1.57 -11.27
C GLY A 8 2.89 -1.28 -10.78
N CYS A 9 2.53 -0.01 -10.58
CA CYS A 9 1.18 0.39 -10.19
C CYS A 9 0.14 0.00 -11.26
N PHE A 10 0.43 0.23 -12.53
CA PHE A 10 -0.46 -0.20 -13.62
C PHE A 10 -0.54 -1.72 -13.76
N PHE A 11 0.58 -2.42 -13.59
CA PHE A 11 0.60 -3.88 -13.62
C PHE A 11 -0.24 -4.49 -12.51
N MET A 12 -0.17 -3.92 -11.29
CA MET A 12 -1.01 -4.33 -10.18
C MET A 12 -2.49 -4.04 -10.42
N LEU A 13 -2.83 -2.89 -11.03
CA LEU A 13 -4.20 -2.59 -11.42
C LEU A 13 -4.75 -3.65 -12.40
N LEU A 14 -3.94 -4.09 -13.36
CA LEU A 14 -4.32 -5.14 -14.31
C LEU A 14 -4.40 -6.51 -13.64
N ALA A 15 -3.45 -6.87 -12.79
CA ALA A 15 -3.42 -8.15 -12.09
C ALA A 15 -4.64 -8.34 -11.17
N TYR A 16 -5.10 -7.25 -10.56
CA TYR A 16 -6.27 -7.25 -9.67
C TYR A 16 -7.52 -6.64 -10.31
N TRP A 17 -7.62 -6.68 -11.65
CA TRP A 17 -8.77 -6.15 -12.39
C TRP A 17 -10.10 -6.69 -11.91
N TYR A 18 -10.15 -7.94 -11.48
CA TYR A 18 -11.34 -8.55 -10.91
C TYR A 18 -11.85 -7.83 -9.64
N ASN A 19 -10.98 -7.22 -8.85
CA ASN A 19 -11.34 -6.43 -7.68
C ASN A 19 -12.01 -5.10 -8.03
N LEU A 20 -11.87 -4.62 -9.27
CA LEU A 20 -12.62 -3.47 -9.79
C LEU A 20 -14.05 -3.87 -10.15
N ILE A 21 -14.19 -5.03 -10.79
CA ILE A 21 -15.47 -5.46 -11.38
C ILE A 21 -16.37 -6.09 -10.31
N MET A 22 -15.85 -6.97 -9.48
CA MET A 22 -16.64 -7.74 -8.51
C MET A 22 -17.43 -6.88 -7.52
N PRO A 23 -16.87 -5.86 -6.86
CA PRO A 23 -17.64 -5.00 -5.96
C PRO A 23 -18.71 -4.17 -6.69
N SER A 24 -18.57 -3.98 -8.00
CA SER A 24 -19.59 -3.32 -8.83
C SER A 24 -20.78 -4.20 -9.14
N MET A 25 -20.57 -5.52 -9.17
CA MET A 25 -21.62 -6.51 -9.46
C MET A 25 -22.26 -7.04 -8.17
N PHE A 26 -21.45 -7.39 -7.19
CA PHE A 26 -21.89 -8.05 -5.96
C PHE A 26 -21.38 -7.32 -4.71
N VAL A 27 -22.28 -7.04 -3.77
CA VAL A 27 -21.95 -6.48 -2.47
C VAL A 27 -21.99 -7.61 -1.45
N LEU A 28 -20.83 -8.21 -1.16
CA LEU A 28 -20.70 -9.34 -0.26
C LEU A 28 -20.20 -8.88 1.10
N LYS A 29 -20.94 -9.22 2.16
CA LYS A 29 -20.58 -8.84 3.54
C LYS A 29 -19.25 -9.46 4.04
N GLY A 30 -18.87 -10.62 3.51
CA GLY A 30 -17.63 -11.31 3.85
C GLY A 30 -16.44 -10.93 2.97
N GLY A 31 -16.55 -9.89 2.14
CA GLY A 31 -15.46 -9.37 1.31
C GLY A 31 -14.85 -10.45 0.40
N ASP A 32 -13.53 -10.48 0.34
CA ASP A 32 -12.75 -11.39 -0.51
C ASP A 32 -13.02 -12.88 -0.23
N TYR A 33 -13.22 -13.25 1.04
CA TYR A 33 -13.56 -14.63 1.41
C TYR A 33 -14.86 -15.09 0.77
N SER A 34 -15.93 -14.30 0.93
CA SER A 34 -17.24 -14.64 0.35
C SER A 34 -17.22 -14.64 -1.17
N MET A 35 -16.44 -13.75 -1.77
CA MET A 35 -16.25 -13.69 -3.20
C MET A 35 -15.60 -14.97 -3.73
N LYS A 36 -14.54 -15.44 -3.11
CA LYS A 36 -13.86 -16.69 -3.50
C LYS A 36 -14.71 -17.92 -3.28
N ALA A 37 -15.51 -17.95 -2.20
CA ALA A 37 -16.47 -19.03 -1.97
C ALA A 37 -17.54 -19.11 -3.05
N MET A 38 -17.99 -17.97 -3.54
CA MET A 38 -19.02 -17.89 -4.58
C MET A 38 -18.48 -18.22 -5.98
N LEU A 39 -17.26 -17.78 -6.31
CA LEU A 39 -16.69 -17.90 -7.66
C LEU A 39 -15.96 -19.22 -7.91
N PHE A 40 -15.37 -19.79 -6.88
CA PHE A 40 -14.57 -21.01 -7.01
C PHE A 40 -15.21 -22.16 -6.25
N ASN A 41 -14.75 -22.44 -5.05
CA ASN A 41 -15.30 -23.48 -4.20
C ASN A 41 -14.94 -23.24 -2.71
N PRO A 42 -15.56 -23.98 -1.77
CA PRO A 42 -15.28 -23.85 -0.33
C PRO A 42 -13.81 -24.11 0.03
N PHE A 43 -13.11 -24.99 -0.69
CA PHE A 43 -11.70 -25.29 -0.44
C PHE A 43 -10.82 -24.06 -0.71
N MET A 44 -10.98 -23.41 -1.86
CA MET A 44 -10.24 -22.18 -2.21
C MET A 44 -10.55 -21.04 -1.26
N SER A 45 -11.76 -20.97 -0.77
CA SER A 45 -12.15 -20.02 0.27
C SER A 45 -11.42 -20.30 1.59
N GLY A 46 -11.30 -21.58 1.98
CA GLY A 46 -10.50 -21.99 3.15
C GLY A 46 -9.03 -21.63 3.03
N VAL A 47 -8.40 -21.91 1.89
CA VAL A 47 -7.01 -21.49 1.60
C VAL A 47 -6.87 -19.98 1.72
N SER A 48 -7.82 -19.22 1.21
CA SER A 48 -7.83 -17.76 1.33
C SER A 48 -7.91 -17.28 2.78
N ALA A 49 -8.70 -17.93 3.61
CA ALA A 49 -8.78 -17.62 5.05
C ALA A 49 -7.44 -17.83 5.75
N TRP A 50 -6.74 -18.94 5.45
CA TRP A 50 -5.39 -19.18 5.95
C TRP A 50 -4.39 -18.10 5.50
N MET A 51 -4.44 -17.69 4.23
CA MET A 51 -3.60 -16.60 3.72
C MET A 51 -3.85 -15.28 4.45
N ILE A 52 -5.11 -14.97 4.79
CA ILE A 52 -5.46 -13.78 5.58
C ILE A 52 -4.86 -13.86 6.99
N LEU A 53 -4.90 -15.02 7.63
CA LEU A 53 -4.28 -15.23 8.95
C LEU A 53 -2.76 -15.03 8.89
N VAL A 54 -2.09 -15.59 7.89
CA VAL A 54 -0.64 -15.41 7.69
C VAL A 54 -0.31 -13.93 7.45
N ASN A 55 -1.10 -13.22 6.65
CA ASN A 55 -0.94 -11.78 6.47
C ASN A 55 -1.16 -10.99 7.79
N GLY A 56 -2.02 -11.47 8.67
CA GLY A 56 -2.17 -10.90 10.01
C GLY A 56 -0.90 -10.92 10.84
N LEU A 57 -0.07 -11.97 10.71
CA LEU A 57 1.23 -12.04 11.38
C LEU A 57 2.23 -10.98 10.86
N ALA A 58 2.09 -10.54 9.62
CA ALA A 58 2.91 -9.48 9.05
C ALA A 58 2.70 -8.11 9.72
N MET A 59 1.58 -7.92 10.45
CA MET A 59 1.36 -6.67 11.20
C MET A 59 2.42 -6.42 12.26
N SER A 60 2.99 -7.47 12.86
CA SER A 60 4.10 -7.34 13.80
C SER A 60 5.35 -6.74 13.14
N SER A 61 5.62 -7.10 11.89
CA SER A 61 6.74 -6.55 11.11
C SER A 61 6.56 -5.05 10.85
N TYR A 62 5.34 -4.60 10.56
CA TYR A 62 5.04 -3.17 10.40
C TYR A 62 5.24 -2.37 11.68
N ALA A 63 4.88 -2.94 12.83
CA ALA A 63 5.11 -2.27 14.12
C ALA A 63 6.58 -2.18 14.47
N VAL A 64 7.38 -3.21 14.16
CA VAL A 64 8.83 -3.18 14.32
C VAL A 64 9.44 -2.13 13.39
N ALA A 65 9.03 -2.08 12.12
CA ALA A 65 9.47 -1.05 11.19
C ALA A 65 9.14 0.36 11.68
N LEU A 66 7.92 0.58 12.19
CA LEU A 66 7.53 1.85 12.79
C LEU A 66 8.45 2.23 13.96
N ALA A 67 8.76 1.28 14.85
CA ALA A 67 9.65 1.52 15.97
C ALA A 67 11.08 1.86 15.52
N GLN A 68 11.57 1.22 14.46
CA GLN A 68 12.89 1.53 13.87
C GLN A 68 12.93 2.94 13.28
N TYR A 69 11.91 3.35 12.52
CA TYR A 69 11.82 4.71 11.99
C TYR A 69 11.71 5.77 13.09
N LEU A 70 10.93 5.50 14.14
CA LEU A 70 10.86 6.39 15.30
C LEU A 70 12.20 6.48 16.04
N ALA A 71 12.96 5.39 16.13
CA ALA A 71 14.27 5.37 16.74
C ALA A 71 15.32 6.20 15.96
N ILE A 72 15.17 6.30 14.63
CA ILE A 72 15.99 7.20 13.80
C ILE A 72 15.67 8.67 14.13
N ALA A 73 14.39 9.01 14.29
CA ALA A 73 13.96 10.37 14.62
C ALA A 73 14.25 10.75 16.08
N VAL A 74 14.16 9.79 16.99
CA VAL A 74 14.36 9.97 18.45
C VAL A 74 15.34 8.93 18.96
N PRO A 75 16.66 9.24 19.02
CA PRO A 75 17.71 8.27 19.35
C PRO A 75 17.55 7.55 20.69
N VAL A 76 16.87 8.17 21.66
CA VAL A 76 16.58 7.58 22.97
C VAL A 76 15.77 6.28 22.85
N LEU A 77 14.97 6.13 21.78
CA LEU A 77 14.14 4.94 21.55
C LEU A 77 14.91 3.75 20.96
N GLN A 78 16.18 3.92 20.57
CA GLN A 78 16.97 2.84 19.95
C GLN A 78 17.07 1.60 20.84
N ASN A 79 17.22 1.78 22.15
CA ASN A 79 17.32 0.68 23.10
C ASN A 79 15.97 0.07 23.50
N HIS A 80 14.84 0.67 23.06
CA HIS A 80 13.49 0.28 23.46
C HIS A 80 12.56 -0.03 22.28
N GLN A 81 13.11 -0.38 21.11
CA GLN A 81 12.33 -0.60 19.88
C GLN A 81 11.22 -1.64 20.04
N THR A 82 11.51 -2.75 20.73
CA THR A 82 10.51 -3.81 20.98
C THR A 82 9.34 -3.29 21.83
N LEU A 83 9.62 -2.49 22.83
CA LEU A 83 8.60 -1.88 23.69
C LEU A 83 7.76 -0.87 22.90
N VAL A 84 8.39 -0.05 22.07
CA VAL A 84 7.70 0.90 21.18
C VAL A 84 6.78 0.17 20.18
N ALA A 85 7.28 -0.91 19.56
CA ALA A 85 6.48 -1.74 18.66
C ALA A 85 5.26 -2.36 19.37
N PHE A 86 5.47 -2.89 20.58
CA PHE A 86 4.40 -3.46 21.39
C PHE A 86 3.34 -2.42 21.78
N ILE A 87 3.76 -1.24 22.22
CA ILE A 87 2.85 -0.12 22.52
C ILE A 87 2.07 0.28 21.27
N ALA A 88 2.73 0.42 20.12
CA ALA A 88 2.07 0.79 18.86
C ALA A 88 0.99 -0.22 18.49
N ILE A 89 1.30 -1.52 18.46
CA ILE A 89 0.31 -2.56 18.17
C ILE A 89 -0.86 -2.49 19.15
N THR A 90 -0.58 -2.36 20.44
CA THR A 90 -1.60 -2.31 21.49
C THR A 90 -2.52 -1.10 21.30
N LEU A 91 -1.98 0.08 21.01
CA LEU A 91 -2.76 1.29 20.76
C LEU A 91 -3.66 1.14 19.51
N PHE A 92 -3.12 0.60 18.42
CA PHE A 92 -3.92 0.35 17.22
C PHE A 92 -4.99 -0.71 17.49
N PHE A 93 -4.68 -1.78 18.21
CA PHE A 93 -5.67 -2.78 18.59
C PHE A 93 -6.78 -2.19 19.47
N LEU A 94 -6.43 -1.41 20.49
CA LEU A 94 -7.40 -0.75 21.35
C LEU A 94 -8.27 0.27 20.58
N SER A 95 -7.73 0.89 19.54
CA SER A 95 -8.50 1.80 18.69
C SER A 95 -9.64 1.10 17.96
N THR A 96 -9.49 -0.21 17.64
CA THR A 96 -10.53 -0.99 16.98
C THR A 96 -11.77 -1.19 17.84
N ILE A 97 -11.63 -1.17 19.19
CA ILE A 97 -12.74 -1.30 20.14
C ILE A 97 -13.71 -0.12 20.04
N LYS A 98 -13.21 1.06 19.64
CA LYS A 98 -14.04 2.27 19.46
C LYS A 98 -14.93 2.25 18.21
N GLY A 99 -14.82 1.21 17.40
CA GLY A 99 -15.63 0.97 16.22
C GLY A 99 -15.07 1.57 14.93
N SER A 100 -15.68 1.17 13.82
CA SER A 100 -15.20 1.48 12.47
C SER A 100 -15.10 2.98 12.16
N ARG A 101 -16.02 3.79 12.69
CA ARG A 101 -15.99 5.24 12.46
C ARG A 101 -14.73 5.91 13.03
N PHE A 102 -14.30 5.51 14.21
CA PHE A 102 -13.08 6.05 14.83
C PHE A 102 -11.84 5.65 14.02
N ILE A 103 -11.77 4.38 13.61
CA ILE A 103 -10.67 3.89 12.77
C ILE A 103 -10.59 4.69 11.47
N THR A 104 -11.72 4.89 10.78
CA THR A 104 -11.75 5.66 9.53
C THR A 104 -11.26 7.10 9.72
N ILE A 105 -11.61 7.76 10.82
CA ILE A 105 -11.12 9.11 11.12
C ILE A 105 -9.59 9.08 11.34
N LEU A 106 -9.10 8.12 12.12
CA LEU A 106 -7.67 7.95 12.39
C LEU A 106 -6.88 7.68 11.11
N GLU A 107 -7.36 6.76 10.28
CA GLU A 107 -6.76 6.45 8.97
C GLU A 107 -6.72 7.66 8.05
N ASN A 108 -7.79 8.46 7.99
CA ASN A 108 -7.83 9.68 7.19
C ASN A 108 -6.79 10.71 7.66
N ILE A 109 -6.64 10.89 8.98
CA ILE A 109 -5.63 11.81 9.53
C ILE A 109 -4.22 11.32 9.19
N ILE A 110 -3.93 10.04 9.40
CA ILE A 110 -2.62 9.43 9.10
C ILE A 110 -2.32 9.57 7.60
N THR A 111 -3.29 9.28 6.74
CA THR A 111 -3.14 9.39 5.28
C THR A 111 -2.88 10.83 4.86
N LEU A 112 -3.59 11.80 5.44
CA LEU A 112 -3.37 13.21 5.14
C LEU A 112 -1.96 13.65 5.51
N VAL A 113 -1.48 13.28 6.70
CA VAL A 113 -0.12 13.58 7.15
C VAL A 113 0.92 12.91 6.25
N LEU A 114 0.69 11.65 5.86
CA LEU A 114 1.56 10.93 4.95
C LEU A 114 1.66 11.64 3.60
N VAL A 115 0.53 11.93 2.96
CA VAL A 115 0.50 12.60 1.65
C VAL A 115 1.13 13.98 1.72
N ALA A 116 0.88 14.75 2.78
CA ALA A 116 1.51 16.04 3.00
C ALA A 116 3.04 15.91 3.14
N SER A 117 3.52 14.93 3.91
CA SER A 117 4.95 14.66 4.08
C SER A 117 5.63 14.29 2.75
N LEU A 118 4.99 13.43 1.96
CA LEU A 118 5.50 13.03 0.65
C LEU A 118 5.51 14.21 -0.33
N ALA A 119 4.47 15.04 -0.32
CA ALA A 119 4.41 16.24 -1.15
C ALA A 119 5.52 17.23 -0.77
N LEU A 120 5.75 17.46 0.53
CA LEU A 120 6.86 18.31 1.00
C LEU A 120 8.21 17.75 0.55
N PHE A 121 8.42 16.43 0.69
CA PHE A 121 9.65 15.78 0.23
C PHE A 121 9.90 16.04 -1.26
N ILE A 122 8.87 15.87 -2.09
CA ILE A 122 8.95 16.10 -3.54
C ILE A 122 9.23 17.58 -3.83
N ILE A 123 8.49 18.51 -3.21
CA ILE A 123 8.64 19.95 -3.45
C ILE A 123 10.03 20.45 -3.09
N PHE A 124 10.58 20.02 -1.95
CA PHE A 124 11.92 20.42 -1.53
C PHE A 124 13.04 19.63 -2.20
N GLY A 125 12.75 18.45 -2.73
CA GLY A 125 13.71 17.60 -3.39
C GLY A 125 13.93 17.96 -4.86
N ILE A 126 12.87 18.25 -5.64
CA ILE A 126 12.95 18.56 -7.08
C ILE A 126 14.03 19.62 -7.41
N PRO A 127 14.15 20.76 -6.68
CA PRO A 127 15.16 21.76 -7.00
C PRO A 127 16.61 21.28 -6.82
N LYS A 128 16.82 20.17 -6.09
CA LYS A 128 18.15 19.62 -5.81
C LYS A 128 18.54 18.48 -6.75
N VAL A 129 17.63 18.06 -7.62
CA VAL A 129 17.88 16.96 -8.56
C VAL A 129 18.71 17.47 -9.73
N ASP A 130 19.86 16.85 -9.96
CA ASP A 130 20.60 16.99 -11.20
C ASP A 130 20.03 16.00 -12.24
N PHE A 131 19.13 16.53 -13.07
CA PHE A 131 18.48 15.73 -14.11
C PHE A 131 19.48 15.17 -15.13
N ALA A 132 20.59 15.85 -15.37
CA ALA A 132 21.60 15.37 -16.33
C ALA A 132 22.28 14.11 -15.80
N SER A 133 22.67 14.06 -14.53
CA SER A 133 23.31 12.88 -13.92
C SER A 133 22.32 11.73 -13.74
N THR A 134 21.06 12.01 -13.44
CA THR A 134 20.03 10.99 -13.22
C THR A 134 19.74 10.16 -14.48
N PHE A 135 19.80 10.77 -15.67
CA PHE A 135 19.49 10.11 -16.95
C PHE A 135 20.72 9.65 -17.74
N THR A 136 21.92 10.15 -17.42
CA THR A 136 23.16 9.91 -18.19
C THR A 136 24.26 9.20 -17.41
N SER A 137 23.99 8.63 -16.23
CA SER A 137 25.04 8.02 -15.42
C SER A 137 25.76 6.87 -16.15
N ALA A 138 27.10 6.85 -16.03
CA ALA A 138 28.00 5.92 -16.71
C ALA A 138 27.78 4.43 -16.34
N ASP A 139 27.06 4.15 -15.25
CA ASP A 139 26.83 2.82 -14.68
C ASP A 139 25.59 2.09 -15.25
N GLY A 140 25.23 2.31 -16.51
CA GLY A 140 24.12 1.60 -17.17
C GLY A 140 22.85 2.42 -17.32
N GLY A 141 22.88 3.72 -17.07
CA GLY A 141 21.79 4.65 -17.33
C GLY A 141 20.49 4.33 -16.61
N PHE A 142 19.38 4.60 -17.26
CA PHE A 142 18.02 4.45 -16.73
C PHE A 142 17.65 3.01 -16.31
N PHE A 143 18.32 1.99 -16.88
CA PHE A 143 18.10 0.56 -16.59
C PHE A 143 19.29 -0.05 -15.84
N HIS A 144 19.57 0.45 -14.65
CA HIS A 144 20.58 -0.12 -13.78
C HIS A 144 20.28 -1.61 -13.48
N GLY A 145 21.22 -2.52 -13.80
CA GLY A 145 21.01 -3.97 -13.69
C GLY A 145 20.25 -4.61 -14.87
N GLY A 146 19.99 -3.88 -15.97
CA GLY A 146 19.33 -4.38 -17.16
C GLY A 146 17.91 -4.88 -16.93
N PHE A 147 17.45 -5.81 -17.77
CA PHE A 147 16.11 -6.38 -17.69
C PHE A 147 15.85 -7.15 -16.38
N THR A 148 16.86 -7.86 -15.85
CA THR A 148 16.74 -8.58 -14.57
C THR A 148 16.56 -7.63 -13.41
N GLY A 149 17.30 -6.52 -13.36
CA GLY A 149 17.12 -5.47 -12.36
C GLY A 149 15.74 -4.83 -12.44
N PHE A 150 15.23 -4.59 -13.65
CA PHE A 150 13.89 -4.06 -13.88
C PHE A 150 12.80 -5.01 -13.33
N VAL A 151 12.87 -6.31 -13.66
CA VAL A 151 11.88 -7.31 -13.18
C VAL A 151 11.94 -7.47 -11.66
N SER A 152 13.14 -7.50 -11.08
CA SER A 152 13.31 -7.58 -9.62
C SER A 152 12.71 -6.36 -8.91
N ALA A 153 12.99 -5.17 -9.42
CA ALA A 153 12.42 -3.94 -8.87
C ALA A 153 10.89 -3.88 -9.05
N LEU A 154 10.36 -4.38 -10.18
CA LEU A 154 8.92 -4.47 -10.43
C LEU A 154 8.24 -5.39 -9.41
N ALA A 155 8.85 -6.54 -9.08
CA ALA A 155 8.33 -7.48 -8.08
C ALA A 155 8.27 -6.85 -6.67
N VAL A 156 9.30 -6.11 -6.27
CA VAL A 156 9.33 -5.41 -4.98
C VAL A 156 8.33 -4.27 -4.93
N MET A 157 8.25 -3.45 -5.99
CA MET A 157 7.36 -2.30 -6.04
C MET A 157 5.89 -2.68 -6.23
N GLY A 158 5.61 -3.85 -6.82
CA GLY A 158 4.27 -4.41 -6.87
C GLY A 158 3.64 -4.56 -5.49
N PHE A 159 4.43 -4.92 -4.49
CA PHE A 159 3.97 -5.01 -3.11
C PHE A 159 3.50 -3.64 -2.56
N ALA A 160 4.19 -2.56 -2.88
CA ALA A 160 3.83 -1.21 -2.43
C ALA A 160 2.46 -0.74 -2.98
N CYS A 161 2.04 -1.25 -4.16
CA CYS A 161 0.77 -0.90 -4.79
C CYS A 161 -0.38 -1.86 -4.43
N GLN A 162 -0.12 -2.96 -3.72
CA GLN A 162 -1.10 -4.01 -3.44
C GLN A 162 -2.28 -3.52 -2.59
N GLY A 163 -2.06 -2.62 -1.66
CA GLY A 163 -3.10 -2.08 -0.77
C GLY A 163 -4.25 -1.38 -1.49
N THR A 164 -4.00 -0.83 -2.67
CA THR A 164 -5.01 -0.09 -3.45
C THR A 164 -6.11 -0.99 -4.01
N THR A 165 -5.82 -2.26 -4.21
CA THR A 165 -6.70 -3.19 -4.91
C THR A 165 -7.40 -4.17 -3.98
N MET A 166 -6.79 -4.56 -2.87
CA MET A 166 -7.33 -5.56 -1.94
C MET A 166 -8.30 -4.98 -0.90
N ALA A 167 -7.93 -3.87 -0.27
CA ALA A 167 -8.71 -3.27 0.80
C ALA A 167 -10.13 -2.82 0.39
N PRO A 168 -10.33 -2.22 -0.80
CA PRO A 168 -11.65 -1.71 -1.18
C PRO A 168 -12.75 -2.78 -1.30
N VAL A 169 -12.38 -4.02 -1.62
CA VAL A 169 -13.36 -5.13 -1.77
C VAL A 169 -14.08 -5.41 -0.44
N SER A 170 -13.35 -5.40 0.66
CA SER A 170 -13.92 -5.60 2.00
C SER A 170 -14.81 -4.44 2.46
N MET A 171 -14.61 -3.25 1.91
CA MET A 171 -15.38 -2.05 2.23
C MET A 171 -16.69 -1.92 1.42
N ALA A 172 -16.95 -2.83 0.48
CA ALA A 172 -18.12 -2.77 -0.39
C ALA A 172 -19.44 -2.74 0.39
N ALA A 173 -19.53 -3.47 1.51
CA ALA A 173 -20.74 -3.56 2.32
C ALA A 173 -21.08 -2.26 3.10
N VAL A 174 -20.08 -1.40 3.36
CA VAL A 174 -20.24 -0.17 4.13
C VAL A 174 -20.14 1.10 3.28
N THR A 175 -19.80 0.95 2.00
CA THR A 175 -19.63 2.07 1.06
C THR A 175 -20.96 2.49 0.46
N LYS A 176 -21.22 3.80 0.41
CA LYS A 176 -22.35 4.33 -0.37
C LYS A 176 -22.05 4.19 -1.86
N ASN A 177 -23.00 3.61 -2.61
CA ASN A 177 -22.87 3.37 -4.05
C ASN A 177 -21.58 2.60 -4.45
N PRO A 178 -21.35 1.38 -3.90
CA PRO A 178 -20.10 0.65 -4.10
C PRO A 178 -19.76 0.41 -5.57
N LYS A 179 -20.81 0.26 -6.41
CA LYS A 179 -20.68 0.06 -7.86
C LYS A 179 -19.87 1.14 -8.59
N ARG A 180 -19.92 2.37 -8.12
CA ARG A 180 -19.19 3.52 -8.70
C ARG A 180 -17.99 3.92 -7.86
N THR A 181 -18.20 4.00 -6.55
CA THR A 181 -17.20 4.55 -5.62
C THR A 181 -15.95 3.68 -5.55
N ILE A 182 -16.09 2.36 -5.53
CA ILE A 182 -14.94 1.46 -5.41
C ILE A 182 -14.07 1.45 -6.67
N PRO A 183 -14.60 1.19 -7.88
CA PRO A 183 -13.76 1.23 -9.08
C PRO A 183 -13.09 2.59 -9.30
N LEU A 184 -13.85 3.67 -9.14
CA LEU A 184 -13.31 5.01 -9.30
C LEU A 184 -12.23 5.32 -8.25
N GLY A 185 -12.45 4.93 -7.00
CA GLY A 185 -11.47 5.07 -5.92
C GLY A 185 -10.17 4.33 -6.21
N ILE A 186 -10.25 3.07 -6.64
CA ILE A 186 -9.07 2.27 -7.00
C ILE A 186 -8.28 2.94 -8.13
N ILE A 187 -8.95 3.39 -9.18
CA ILE A 187 -8.28 4.06 -10.31
C ILE A 187 -7.60 5.36 -9.85
N ILE A 188 -8.32 6.21 -9.12
CA ILE A 188 -7.78 7.50 -8.64
C ILE A 188 -6.58 7.27 -7.73
N ILE A 189 -6.68 6.34 -6.76
CA ILE A 189 -5.59 6.05 -5.83
C ILE A 189 -4.38 5.48 -6.59
N THR A 190 -4.60 4.57 -7.55
CA THR A 190 -3.51 4.00 -8.35
C THR A 190 -2.79 5.08 -9.15
N LEU A 191 -3.51 6.00 -9.79
CA LEU A 191 -2.93 7.13 -10.52
C LEU A 191 -2.16 8.07 -9.57
N LEU A 192 -2.74 8.37 -8.42
CA LEU A 192 -2.11 9.23 -7.41
C LEU A 192 -0.79 8.60 -6.91
N LEU A 193 -0.79 7.32 -6.59
CA LEU A 193 0.41 6.59 -6.16
C LEU A 193 1.46 6.52 -7.27
N ALA A 194 1.05 6.27 -8.52
CA ALA A 194 1.97 6.27 -9.65
C ALA A 194 2.68 7.62 -9.81
N VAL A 195 1.96 8.73 -9.62
CA VAL A 195 2.53 10.09 -9.68
C VAL A 195 3.45 10.35 -8.48
N ILE A 196 2.99 10.09 -7.26
CA ILE A 196 3.77 10.35 -6.04
C ILE A 196 5.04 9.51 -6.01
N TYR A 197 4.93 8.19 -6.18
CA TYR A 197 6.09 7.31 -6.15
C TYR A 197 7.01 7.52 -7.36
N GLY A 198 6.43 7.83 -8.52
CA GLY A 198 7.19 8.20 -9.70
C GLY A 198 8.02 9.46 -9.46
N ALA A 199 7.44 10.49 -8.86
CA ALA A 199 8.14 11.71 -8.50
C ALA A 199 9.22 11.49 -7.41
N MET A 200 8.91 10.68 -6.38
CA MET A 200 9.89 10.31 -5.36
C MET A 200 11.09 9.54 -5.93
N GLY A 201 10.87 8.73 -6.96
CA GLY A 201 11.96 7.99 -7.61
C GLY A 201 12.88 8.85 -8.46
N ILE A 202 12.51 10.10 -8.73
CA ILE A 202 13.34 11.09 -9.43
C ILE A 202 14.14 11.95 -8.45
N VAL A 203 13.56 12.23 -7.29
CA VAL A 203 14.17 13.00 -6.19
C VAL A 203 15.16 12.14 -5.39
#